data_c6547b7263fcbdae98f2f096acafb50c
#
_entry.id   c6547b7263fcbdae98f2f096acafb50c
#
_cell.length_a   1.000
_cell.length_b   1.000
_cell.length_c   1.000
_cell.angle_alpha   90.00
_cell.angle_beta   90.00
_cell.angle_gamma   90.00
#
_symmetry.space_group_name_H-M   'P 1'
#
loop_
_entity.id
_entity.type
_entity.pdbx_description
1 polymer ?
#
loop_
_entity_poly.entity_id
_entity_poly.type
_entity_poly.pdbx_seq_one_letter_code
_entity_poly.pdbx_strand_id
1 'polypeptide(L)'
;MLEIRRLDKRFADKIVADGIDLRVDAGCLTAVLGASGSGKSTLLNMVAGLLPPDGGEIVLGGTLLNPLPPQKREVAMMFQDFALLPHLNVWQNVAFGLRMRGEGKHVAQEKAERFLAQVGLQDAANRRIDALSGGEKQRVALARALVGAPKVLLLDEPFSSLDTGLRGQLQTLVRELVRQYGIPALLVTHDPAEAALTADRMAVLQHGRIIQHDTPEQLFRRPVSEPAARLLGCVNVSPEYYVPPEAVLIGDERGIPVPVRACQKQPALWRIVLQHPKWGELVCWHAQPVGDTCRAWVDEAQVVRFA
;
A
#
# COMPACT_ATOMS: atom_id res chain seq x y z
N MET A 1 -2.61 -17.75 -4.99
CA MET A 1 -1.91 -16.83 -5.89
C MET A 1 -2.93 -16.14 -6.78
N LEU A 2 -2.88 -14.82 -6.87
CA LEU A 2 -3.66 -13.98 -7.80
C LEU A 2 -2.73 -13.53 -8.93
N GLU A 3 -3.18 -13.68 -10.16
CA GLU A 3 -2.46 -13.22 -11.37
C GLU A 3 -3.36 -12.29 -12.17
N ILE A 4 -2.83 -11.16 -12.56
CA ILE A 4 -3.42 -10.18 -13.47
C ILE A 4 -2.53 -10.18 -14.70
N ARG A 5 -3.10 -10.44 -15.88
CA ARG A 5 -2.35 -10.63 -17.13
C ARG A 5 -2.88 -9.70 -18.20
N ARG A 6 -2.02 -8.75 -18.62
CA ARG A 6 -2.31 -7.76 -19.68
C ARG A 6 -3.68 -7.11 -19.54
N LEU A 7 -4.00 -6.65 -18.31
CA LEU A 7 -5.32 -6.12 -18.00
C LEU A 7 -5.47 -4.71 -18.60
N ASP A 8 -6.55 -4.51 -19.34
CA ASP A 8 -6.86 -3.26 -20.04
C ASP A 8 -8.18 -2.67 -19.55
N LYS A 9 -8.22 -1.34 -19.43
CA LYS A 9 -9.45 -0.58 -19.17
C LYS A 9 -9.37 0.84 -19.69
N ARG A 10 -10.42 1.23 -20.41
CA ARG A 10 -10.61 2.58 -20.93
C ARG A 10 -11.98 3.14 -20.54
N PHE A 11 -12.02 4.41 -20.23
CA PHE A 11 -13.26 5.18 -20.05
C PHE A 11 -13.26 6.34 -21.05
N ALA A 12 -14.15 6.31 -22.03
CA ALA A 12 -14.14 7.24 -23.15
C ALA A 12 -12.71 7.37 -23.73
N ASP A 13 -12.09 8.54 -23.62
CA ASP A 13 -10.76 8.81 -24.16
C ASP A 13 -9.62 8.55 -23.17
N LYS A 14 -9.95 8.20 -21.91
CA LYS A 14 -8.95 7.99 -20.86
C LYS A 14 -8.60 6.52 -20.68
N ILE A 15 -7.35 6.16 -20.94
CA ILE A 15 -6.80 4.84 -20.59
C ILE A 15 -6.49 4.84 -19.09
N VAL A 16 -7.02 3.84 -18.36
CA VAL A 16 -6.87 3.72 -16.90
C VAL A 16 -6.09 2.47 -16.52
N ALA A 17 -6.16 1.43 -17.36
CA ALA A 17 -5.28 0.28 -17.32
C ALA A 17 -4.80 -0.02 -18.74
N ASP A 18 -3.52 -0.25 -18.92
CA ASP A 18 -2.84 -0.43 -20.20
C ASP A 18 -1.83 -1.57 -20.07
N GLY A 19 -2.30 -2.78 -20.33
CA GLY A 19 -1.50 -4.00 -20.25
C GLY A 19 -0.95 -4.27 -18.84
N ILE A 20 -1.75 -4.09 -17.79
CA ILE A 20 -1.29 -4.34 -16.41
C ILE A 20 -0.99 -5.83 -16.22
N ASP A 21 0.27 -6.13 -15.87
CA ASP A 21 0.69 -7.44 -15.38
C ASP A 21 1.07 -7.33 -13.91
N LEU A 22 0.46 -8.17 -13.06
CA LEU A 22 0.75 -8.21 -11.63
C LEU A 22 0.51 -9.61 -11.07
N ARG A 23 1.44 -10.06 -10.23
CA ARG A 23 1.32 -11.33 -9.49
C ARG A 23 1.37 -11.05 -7.99
N VAL A 24 0.41 -11.66 -7.26
CA VAL A 24 0.34 -11.62 -5.80
C VAL A 24 0.35 -13.05 -5.28
N ASP A 25 1.39 -13.42 -4.57
CA ASP A 25 1.54 -14.77 -4.03
C ASP A 25 0.65 -14.99 -2.80
N ALA A 26 0.36 -16.24 -2.49
CA ALA A 26 -0.42 -16.61 -1.31
C ALA A 26 0.30 -16.20 -0.02
N GLY A 27 -0.41 -15.64 0.93
CA GLY A 27 0.15 -15.14 2.18
C GLY A 27 1.00 -13.87 2.06
N CYS A 28 1.06 -13.28 0.85
CA CYS A 28 1.79 -12.03 0.59
C CYS A 28 0.82 -10.86 0.42
N LEU A 29 1.23 -9.71 0.95
CA LEU A 29 0.59 -8.44 0.72
C LEU A 29 1.40 -7.64 -0.31
N THR A 30 0.78 -7.33 -1.45
CA THR A 30 1.36 -6.46 -2.48
C THR A 30 0.67 -5.10 -2.45
N ALA A 31 1.43 -4.01 -2.34
CA ALA A 31 0.90 -2.66 -2.45
C ALA A 31 1.04 -2.13 -3.87
N VAL A 32 0.00 -1.49 -4.40
CA VAL A 32 0.04 -0.71 -5.64
C VAL A 32 0.05 0.77 -5.26
N LEU A 33 1.20 1.40 -5.47
CA LEU A 33 1.44 2.81 -5.23
C LEU A 33 1.21 3.60 -6.52
N GLY A 34 0.57 4.76 -6.43
CA GLY A 34 0.38 5.64 -7.57
C GLY A 34 -0.33 6.94 -7.18
N ALA A 35 -0.20 7.96 -8.01
CA ALA A 35 -0.87 9.24 -7.79
C ALA A 35 -2.40 9.11 -7.77
N SER A 36 -3.10 10.11 -7.23
CA SER A 36 -4.56 10.16 -7.31
C SER A 36 -5.02 10.12 -8.78
N GLY A 37 -6.02 9.30 -9.06
CA GLY A 37 -6.54 9.12 -10.43
C GLY A 37 -5.67 8.28 -11.37
N SER A 38 -4.65 7.56 -10.87
CA SER A 38 -3.79 6.68 -11.67
C SER A 38 -4.43 5.33 -12.04
N GLY A 39 -5.62 5.00 -11.52
CA GLY A 39 -6.33 3.76 -11.81
C GLY A 39 -6.31 2.70 -10.70
N LYS A 40 -5.80 2.99 -9.52
CA LYS A 40 -5.68 2.04 -8.39
C LYS A 40 -7.01 1.41 -7.98
N SER A 41 -8.01 2.22 -7.64
CA SER A 41 -9.35 1.72 -7.25
C SER A 41 -10.06 1.04 -8.43
N THR A 42 -9.79 1.49 -9.67
CA THR A 42 -10.27 0.81 -10.88
C THR A 42 -9.71 -0.61 -10.99
N LEU A 43 -8.42 -0.78 -10.72
CA LEU A 43 -7.78 -2.11 -10.68
C LEU A 43 -8.45 -3.02 -9.65
N LEU A 44 -8.66 -2.53 -8.41
CA LEU A 44 -9.37 -3.29 -7.38
C LEU A 44 -10.79 -3.66 -7.81
N ASN A 45 -11.54 -2.71 -8.40
CA ASN A 45 -12.89 -2.94 -8.86
C ASN A 45 -12.95 -3.99 -9.98
N MET A 46 -11.97 -4.04 -10.88
CA MET A 46 -11.86 -5.09 -11.89
C MET A 46 -11.61 -6.46 -11.27
N VAL A 47 -10.70 -6.55 -10.29
CA VAL A 47 -10.43 -7.81 -9.56
C VAL A 47 -11.66 -8.27 -8.77
N ALA A 48 -12.36 -7.34 -8.11
CA ALA A 48 -13.59 -7.64 -7.37
C ALA A 48 -14.77 -8.04 -8.29
N GLY A 49 -14.69 -7.70 -9.59
CA GLY A 49 -15.77 -7.95 -10.55
C GLY A 49 -16.87 -6.90 -10.53
N LEU A 50 -16.64 -5.78 -9.86
CA LEU A 50 -17.54 -4.62 -9.84
C LEU A 50 -17.46 -3.82 -11.14
N LEU A 51 -16.37 -4.00 -11.89
CA LEU A 51 -16.13 -3.39 -13.19
C LEU A 51 -15.54 -4.44 -14.13
N PRO A 52 -16.10 -4.66 -15.35
CA PRO A 52 -15.48 -5.54 -16.31
C PRO A 52 -14.24 -4.88 -16.93
N PRO A 53 -13.12 -5.60 -17.09
CA PRO A 53 -12.02 -5.15 -17.92
C PRO A 53 -12.42 -5.15 -19.40
N ASP A 54 -11.70 -4.39 -20.22
CA ASP A 54 -11.89 -4.36 -21.68
C ASP A 54 -10.99 -5.40 -22.38
N GLY A 55 -9.91 -5.84 -21.71
CA GLY A 55 -8.99 -6.88 -22.17
C GLY A 55 -8.21 -7.49 -21.01
N GLY A 56 -7.49 -8.57 -21.31
CA GLY A 56 -6.67 -9.29 -20.33
C GLY A 56 -7.43 -10.25 -19.44
N GLU A 57 -6.71 -10.85 -18.50
CA GLU A 57 -7.22 -11.93 -17.64
C GLU A 57 -6.92 -11.66 -16.16
N ILE A 58 -7.86 -12.06 -15.31
CA ILE A 58 -7.70 -12.10 -13.86
C ILE A 58 -7.87 -13.56 -13.44
N VAL A 59 -6.80 -14.16 -12.91
CA VAL A 59 -6.74 -15.58 -12.56
C VAL A 59 -6.45 -15.75 -11.07
N LEU A 60 -7.23 -16.55 -10.38
CA LEU A 60 -7.05 -16.87 -8.96
C LEU A 60 -6.92 -18.37 -8.76
N GLY A 61 -5.74 -18.82 -8.31
CA GLY A 61 -5.50 -20.25 -8.10
C GLY A 61 -5.74 -21.11 -9.35
N GLY A 62 -5.44 -20.58 -10.54
CA GLY A 62 -5.69 -21.24 -11.83
C GLY A 62 -7.11 -21.04 -12.39
N THR A 63 -8.02 -20.41 -11.64
CA THR A 63 -9.40 -20.16 -12.10
C THR A 63 -9.51 -18.77 -12.70
N LEU A 64 -10.02 -18.66 -13.93
CA LEU A 64 -10.31 -17.37 -14.57
C LEU A 64 -11.53 -16.70 -13.91
N LEU A 65 -11.34 -15.47 -13.40
CA LEU A 65 -12.39 -14.74 -12.71
C LEU A 65 -13.24 -13.85 -13.62
N ASN A 66 -12.77 -13.51 -14.82
CA ASN A 66 -13.46 -12.57 -15.70
C ASN A 66 -14.95 -12.90 -15.95
N PRO A 67 -15.35 -14.18 -16.23
CA PRO A 67 -16.74 -14.51 -16.47
C PRO A 67 -17.57 -14.60 -15.19
N LEU A 68 -16.93 -14.57 -14.01
CA LEU A 68 -17.63 -14.74 -12.74
C LEU A 68 -18.19 -13.42 -12.24
N PRO A 69 -19.46 -13.38 -11.81
CA PRO A 69 -20.00 -12.20 -11.12
C PRO A 69 -19.36 -12.04 -9.73
N PRO A 70 -19.37 -10.81 -9.14
CA PRO A 70 -18.64 -10.50 -7.89
C PRO A 70 -18.85 -11.50 -6.76
N GLN A 71 -20.09 -11.91 -6.53
CA GLN A 71 -20.48 -12.83 -5.44
C GLN A 71 -19.91 -14.26 -5.59
N LYS A 72 -19.43 -14.64 -6.78
CA LYS A 72 -18.82 -15.96 -7.06
C LYS A 72 -17.29 -15.93 -7.11
N ARG A 73 -16.66 -14.75 -7.00
CA ARG A 73 -15.20 -14.61 -7.10
C ARG A 73 -14.45 -14.98 -5.83
N GLU A 74 -15.14 -15.16 -4.71
CA GLU A 74 -14.53 -15.42 -3.38
C GLU A 74 -13.49 -14.35 -2.98
N VAL A 75 -13.71 -13.12 -3.42
CA VAL A 75 -12.89 -11.93 -3.15
C VAL A 75 -13.59 -11.13 -2.06
N ALA A 76 -12.85 -10.67 -1.07
CA ALA A 76 -13.31 -9.66 -0.12
C ALA A 76 -12.66 -8.32 -0.43
N MET A 77 -13.44 -7.26 -0.32
CA MET A 77 -12.96 -5.89 -0.52
C MET A 77 -13.31 -5.01 0.68
N MET A 78 -12.32 -4.28 1.15
CA MET A 78 -12.47 -3.20 2.11
C MET A 78 -12.39 -1.87 1.35
N PHE A 79 -13.48 -1.11 1.39
CA PHE A 79 -13.59 0.20 0.74
C PHE A 79 -13.01 1.31 1.62
N GLN A 80 -12.62 2.41 1.02
CA GLN A 80 -12.05 3.57 1.70
C GLN A 80 -13.00 4.18 2.76
N ASP A 81 -14.30 4.17 2.52
CA ASP A 81 -15.34 4.64 3.45
C ASP A 81 -15.87 3.55 4.39
N PHE A 82 -15.20 2.37 4.38
CA PHE A 82 -15.56 1.15 5.12
C PHE A 82 -16.90 0.53 4.73
N ALA A 83 -17.81 1.26 4.10
CA ALA A 83 -19.15 0.84 3.67
C ALA A 83 -19.91 0.03 4.76
N LEU A 84 -19.82 0.45 6.03
CA LEU A 84 -20.53 -0.20 7.14
C LEU A 84 -22.02 0.17 7.10
N LEU A 85 -22.88 -0.79 7.43
CA LEU A 85 -24.33 -0.64 7.42
C LEU A 85 -24.80 0.00 8.74
N PRO A 86 -25.27 1.26 8.74
CA PRO A 86 -25.52 2.02 9.97
C PRO A 86 -26.72 1.49 10.78
N HIS A 87 -27.64 0.81 10.12
CA HIS A 87 -28.82 0.21 10.74
C HIS A 87 -28.55 -1.15 11.43
N LEU A 88 -27.34 -1.71 11.24
CA LEU A 88 -26.90 -2.95 11.87
C LEU A 88 -25.90 -2.63 12.98
N ASN A 89 -25.87 -3.47 14.02
CA ASN A 89 -24.82 -3.43 15.03
C ASN A 89 -23.49 -4.05 14.50
N VAL A 90 -22.46 -4.08 15.35
CA VAL A 90 -21.11 -4.53 14.97
C VAL A 90 -21.09 -5.97 14.49
N TRP A 91 -21.61 -6.95 15.31
CA TRP A 91 -21.59 -8.34 14.88
C TRP A 91 -22.45 -8.59 13.64
N GLN A 92 -23.57 -7.88 13.49
CA GLN A 92 -24.43 -8.00 12.32
C GLN A 92 -23.73 -7.49 11.04
N ASN A 93 -22.95 -6.39 11.16
CA ASN A 93 -22.10 -5.93 10.06
C ASN A 93 -21.09 -6.99 9.64
N VAL A 94 -20.38 -7.58 10.60
CA VAL A 94 -19.40 -8.64 10.33
C VAL A 94 -20.08 -9.86 9.71
N ALA A 95 -21.19 -10.32 10.29
CA ALA A 95 -21.93 -11.51 9.84
C ALA A 95 -22.71 -11.29 8.54
N PHE A 96 -22.83 -10.06 8.02
CA PHE A 96 -23.73 -9.73 6.92
C PHE A 96 -23.55 -10.64 5.70
N GLY A 97 -22.31 -10.82 5.23
CA GLY A 97 -22.00 -11.66 4.08
C GLY A 97 -22.34 -13.14 4.30
N LEU A 98 -22.15 -13.66 5.53
CA LEU A 98 -22.50 -15.03 5.89
C LEU A 98 -24.03 -15.23 5.83
N ARG A 99 -24.78 -14.26 6.37
CA ARG A 99 -26.25 -14.25 6.34
C ARG A 99 -26.81 -14.21 4.92
N MET A 100 -26.19 -13.42 4.03
CA MET A 100 -26.58 -13.37 2.62
C MET A 100 -26.31 -14.68 1.87
N ARG A 101 -25.34 -15.48 2.33
CA ARG A 101 -25.07 -16.83 1.81
C ARG A 101 -25.96 -17.92 2.43
N GLY A 102 -26.91 -17.56 3.30
CA GLY A 102 -27.89 -18.50 3.92
C GLY A 102 -27.41 -19.12 5.23
N GLU A 103 -26.28 -18.71 5.81
CA GLU A 103 -25.86 -19.23 7.11
C GLU A 103 -26.89 -18.88 8.22
N GLY A 104 -27.16 -19.81 9.13
CA GLY A 104 -28.05 -19.60 10.26
C GLY A 104 -27.58 -18.47 11.17
N LYS A 105 -28.51 -17.71 11.79
CA LYS A 105 -28.18 -16.53 12.61
C LYS A 105 -27.15 -16.84 13.71
N HIS A 106 -27.36 -17.91 14.44
CA HIS A 106 -26.49 -18.30 15.56
C HIS A 106 -25.06 -18.60 15.11
N VAL A 107 -24.90 -19.39 14.04
CA VAL A 107 -23.60 -19.75 13.47
C VAL A 107 -22.87 -18.52 12.92
N ALA A 108 -23.58 -17.64 12.19
CA ALA A 108 -23.03 -16.42 11.65
C ALA A 108 -22.59 -15.44 12.76
N GLN A 109 -23.35 -15.36 13.86
CA GLN A 109 -23.01 -14.55 15.02
C GLN A 109 -21.74 -15.08 15.71
N GLU A 110 -21.67 -16.37 15.98
CA GLU A 110 -20.50 -17.01 16.61
C GLU A 110 -19.23 -16.79 15.79
N LYS A 111 -19.31 -16.95 14.46
CA LYS A 111 -18.18 -16.64 13.57
C LYS A 111 -17.78 -15.17 13.65
N ALA A 112 -18.77 -14.25 13.63
CA ALA A 112 -18.50 -12.83 13.70
C ALA A 112 -17.82 -12.43 15.03
N GLU A 113 -18.29 -12.96 16.15
CA GLU A 113 -17.72 -12.69 17.48
C GLU A 113 -16.28 -13.22 17.60
N ARG A 114 -15.97 -14.37 17.01
CA ARG A 114 -14.59 -14.89 16.93
C ARG A 114 -13.67 -13.93 16.15
N PHE A 115 -14.13 -13.41 15.01
CA PHE A 115 -13.35 -12.43 14.23
C PHE A 115 -13.22 -11.09 14.94
N LEU A 116 -14.27 -10.64 15.65
CA LEU A 116 -14.21 -9.44 16.47
C LEU A 116 -13.18 -9.58 17.58
N ALA A 117 -13.05 -10.75 18.21
CA ALA A 117 -12.00 -11.01 19.19
C ALA A 117 -10.59 -10.92 18.57
N GLN A 118 -10.38 -11.46 17.34
CA GLN A 118 -9.08 -11.35 16.64
C GLN A 118 -8.68 -9.92 16.32
N VAL A 119 -9.65 -9.03 16.08
CA VAL A 119 -9.38 -7.61 15.82
C VAL A 119 -9.48 -6.75 17.09
N GLY A 120 -9.55 -7.35 18.28
CA GLY A 120 -9.60 -6.65 19.57
C GLY A 120 -10.91 -5.89 19.83
N LEU A 121 -12.04 -6.40 19.36
CA LEU A 121 -13.37 -5.79 19.48
C LEU A 121 -14.41 -6.75 20.10
N GLN A 122 -13.98 -7.71 20.93
CA GLN A 122 -14.87 -8.70 21.57
C GLN A 122 -16.00 -8.05 22.38
N ASP A 123 -15.73 -6.93 23.05
CA ASP A 123 -16.69 -6.24 23.91
C ASP A 123 -17.59 -5.25 23.13
N ALA A 124 -17.35 -5.09 21.83
CA ALA A 124 -18.08 -4.14 21.00
C ALA A 124 -19.19 -4.79 20.15
N ALA A 125 -19.40 -6.11 20.21
CA ALA A 125 -20.27 -6.87 19.30
C ALA A 125 -21.69 -6.29 19.17
N ASN A 126 -22.29 -5.85 20.26
CA ASN A 126 -23.65 -5.31 20.28
C ASN A 126 -23.73 -3.80 20.13
N ARG A 127 -22.58 -3.08 20.03
CA ARG A 127 -22.58 -1.62 19.87
C ARG A 127 -23.07 -1.23 18.47
N ARG A 128 -23.62 -0.02 18.38
CA ARG A 128 -24.00 0.61 17.10
C ARG A 128 -22.74 1.13 16.39
N ILE A 129 -22.79 1.17 15.06
CA ILE A 129 -21.66 1.63 14.24
C ILE A 129 -21.34 3.11 14.47
N ASP A 130 -22.36 3.94 14.70
CA ASP A 130 -22.21 5.38 14.98
C ASP A 130 -21.47 5.67 16.29
N ALA A 131 -21.50 4.75 17.26
CA ALA A 131 -20.81 4.87 18.54
C ALA A 131 -19.32 4.42 18.49
N LEU A 132 -18.81 4.04 17.32
CA LEU A 132 -17.43 3.57 17.16
C LEU A 132 -16.50 4.70 16.69
N SER A 133 -15.25 4.65 17.18
CA SER A 133 -14.15 5.47 16.62
C SER A 133 -13.81 5.04 15.18
N GLY A 134 -13.09 5.88 14.45
CA GLY A 134 -12.62 5.56 13.09
C GLY A 134 -11.84 4.24 13.04
N GLY A 135 -10.90 4.03 13.96
CA GLY A 135 -10.12 2.81 14.04
C GLY A 135 -10.94 1.57 14.41
N GLU A 136 -11.97 1.70 15.27
CA GLU A 136 -12.90 0.59 15.55
C GLU A 136 -13.73 0.25 14.30
N LYS A 137 -14.27 1.24 13.58
CA LYS A 137 -15.01 1.03 12.31
C LYS A 137 -14.16 0.29 11.29
N GLN A 138 -12.91 0.63 11.19
CA GLN A 138 -11.97 -0.01 10.27
C GLN A 138 -11.70 -1.47 10.65
N ARG A 139 -11.50 -1.77 11.94
CA ARG A 139 -11.37 -3.16 12.43
C ARG A 139 -12.64 -3.98 12.19
N VAL A 140 -13.82 -3.37 12.34
CA VAL A 140 -15.09 -4.03 11.98
C VAL A 140 -15.15 -4.34 10.48
N ALA A 141 -14.74 -3.41 9.61
CA ALA A 141 -14.70 -3.62 8.17
C ALA A 141 -13.71 -4.74 7.78
N LEU A 142 -12.56 -4.80 8.44
CA LEU A 142 -11.57 -5.87 8.24
C LEU A 142 -12.14 -7.24 8.69
N ALA A 143 -12.75 -7.30 9.86
CA ALA A 143 -13.41 -8.52 10.34
C ALA A 143 -14.52 -8.98 9.38
N ARG A 144 -15.34 -8.05 8.86
CA ARG A 144 -16.38 -8.33 7.87
C ARG A 144 -15.80 -8.88 6.56
N ALA A 145 -14.66 -8.34 6.12
CA ALA A 145 -14.00 -8.83 4.91
C ALA A 145 -13.48 -10.26 5.07
N LEU A 146 -12.94 -10.61 6.24
CA LEU A 146 -12.28 -11.89 6.47
C LEU A 146 -13.21 -13.02 6.96
N VAL A 147 -14.34 -12.71 7.62
CA VAL A 147 -15.22 -13.71 8.23
C VAL A 147 -15.74 -14.75 7.25
N GLY A 148 -15.88 -14.37 5.98
CA GLY A 148 -16.33 -15.25 4.90
C GLY A 148 -15.24 -16.16 4.32
N ALA A 149 -14.05 -16.20 4.92
CA ALA A 149 -12.88 -16.94 4.43
C ALA A 149 -12.61 -16.71 2.93
N PRO A 150 -12.36 -15.45 2.51
CA PRO A 150 -12.11 -15.13 1.11
C PRO A 150 -10.81 -15.75 0.63
N LYS A 151 -10.69 -15.94 -0.69
CA LYS A 151 -9.45 -16.39 -1.32
C LYS A 151 -8.52 -15.23 -1.71
N VAL A 152 -9.02 -13.99 -1.69
CA VAL A 152 -8.25 -12.76 -1.94
C VAL A 152 -8.80 -11.64 -1.06
N LEU A 153 -7.90 -10.81 -0.53
CA LEU A 153 -8.24 -9.58 0.20
C LEU A 153 -7.82 -8.36 -0.63
N LEU A 154 -8.77 -7.46 -0.89
CA LEU A 154 -8.54 -6.18 -1.56
C LEU A 154 -8.74 -5.04 -0.56
N LEU A 155 -7.79 -4.11 -0.52
CA LEU A 155 -7.76 -3.00 0.45
C LEU A 155 -7.60 -1.67 -0.30
N ASP A 156 -8.65 -0.84 -0.29
CA ASP A 156 -8.66 0.48 -0.95
C ASP A 156 -8.39 1.57 0.08
N GLU A 157 -7.16 2.11 0.11
CA GLU A 157 -6.67 3.13 1.04
C GLU A 157 -7.05 2.86 2.51
N PRO A 158 -6.78 1.65 3.04
CA PRO A 158 -7.38 1.19 4.30
C PRO A 158 -6.89 1.95 5.53
N PHE A 159 -5.82 2.77 5.46
CA PHE A 159 -5.22 3.43 6.62
C PHE A 159 -5.27 4.96 6.55
N SER A 160 -5.87 5.53 5.49
CA SER A 160 -5.83 6.97 5.19
C SER A 160 -6.50 7.85 6.26
N SER A 161 -7.49 7.33 6.97
CA SER A 161 -8.28 8.10 7.97
C SER A 161 -7.84 7.93 9.42
N LEU A 162 -6.71 7.27 9.67
CA LEU A 162 -6.22 6.95 11.02
C LEU A 162 -5.12 7.90 11.49
N ASP A 163 -5.09 8.13 12.82
CA ASP A 163 -3.92 8.68 13.48
C ASP A 163 -2.73 7.71 13.43
N THR A 164 -1.53 8.25 13.66
CA THR A 164 -0.26 7.51 13.47
C THR A 164 -0.14 6.26 14.34
N GLY A 165 -0.64 6.30 15.59
CA GLY A 165 -0.54 5.18 16.53
C GLY A 165 -1.44 4.00 16.13
N LEU A 166 -2.69 4.28 15.81
CA LEU A 166 -3.66 3.28 15.36
C LEU A 166 -3.30 2.70 14.00
N ARG A 167 -2.74 3.52 13.10
CA ARG A 167 -2.30 3.10 11.76
C ARG A 167 -1.28 1.96 11.85
N GLY A 168 -0.21 2.12 12.64
CA GLY A 168 0.81 1.09 12.79
C GLY A 168 0.28 -0.24 13.35
N GLN A 169 -0.62 -0.16 14.34
CA GLN A 169 -1.25 -1.37 14.91
C GLN A 169 -2.08 -2.12 13.86
N LEU A 170 -2.84 -1.40 13.05
CA LEU A 170 -3.69 -2.03 12.05
C LEU A 170 -2.89 -2.59 10.86
N GLN A 171 -1.81 -1.90 10.45
CA GLN A 171 -0.88 -2.41 9.44
C GLN A 171 -0.30 -3.77 9.86
N THR A 172 0.15 -3.87 11.12
CA THR A 172 0.65 -5.12 11.69
C THR A 172 -0.42 -6.20 11.68
N LEU A 173 -1.63 -5.88 12.16
CA LEU A 173 -2.76 -6.79 12.19
C LEU A 173 -3.13 -7.33 10.80
N VAL A 174 -3.20 -6.46 9.79
CA VAL A 174 -3.49 -6.87 8.40
C VAL A 174 -2.43 -7.85 7.89
N ARG A 175 -1.14 -7.56 8.10
CA ARG A 175 -0.04 -8.45 7.68
C ARG A 175 -0.13 -9.82 8.37
N GLU A 176 -0.38 -9.84 9.68
CA GLU A 176 -0.53 -11.07 10.46
C GLU A 176 -1.71 -11.91 9.92
N LEU A 177 -2.87 -11.30 9.70
CA LEU A 177 -4.05 -12.00 9.19
C LEU A 177 -3.83 -12.53 7.76
N VAL A 178 -3.22 -11.75 6.86
CA VAL A 178 -2.87 -12.19 5.50
C VAL A 178 -1.99 -13.43 5.53
N ARG A 179 -0.96 -13.43 6.39
CA ARG A 179 -0.05 -14.58 6.56
C ARG A 179 -0.74 -15.76 7.21
N GLN A 180 -1.50 -15.52 8.28
CA GLN A 180 -2.22 -16.55 9.02
C GLN A 180 -3.22 -17.30 8.13
N TYR A 181 -3.96 -16.57 7.29
CA TYR A 181 -4.94 -17.16 6.37
C TYR A 181 -4.34 -17.63 5.04
N GLY A 182 -3.08 -17.33 4.78
CA GLY A 182 -2.38 -17.73 3.56
C GLY A 182 -3.01 -17.18 2.28
N ILE A 183 -3.71 -16.04 2.34
CA ILE A 183 -4.41 -15.44 1.21
C ILE A 183 -3.56 -14.36 0.53
N PRO A 184 -3.59 -14.21 -0.80
CA PRO A 184 -3.03 -13.04 -1.47
C PRO A 184 -3.82 -11.80 -1.07
N ALA A 185 -3.11 -10.70 -0.79
CA ALA A 185 -3.73 -9.41 -0.49
C ALA A 185 -3.18 -8.32 -1.41
N LEU A 186 -4.07 -7.49 -1.96
CA LEU A 186 -3.74 -6.35 -2.79
C LEU A 186 -4.19 -5.07 -2.08
N LEU A 187 -3.23 -4.24 -1.72
CA LEU A 187 -3.43 -2.92 -1.11
C LEU A 187 -3.21 -1.84 -2.16
N VAL A 188 -4.09 -0.85 -2.25
CA VAL A 188 -3.79 0.37 -3.02
C VAL A 188 -3.68 1.56 -2.08
N THR A 189 -2.68 2.39 -2.33
CA THR A 189 -2.41 3.60 -1.54
C THR A 189 -1.68 4.65 -2.39
N HIS A 190 -1.71 5.88 -1.94
CA HIS A 190 -0.88 6.97 -2.47
C HIS A 190 0.29 7.32 -1.52
N ASP A 191 0.37 6.69 -0.35
CA ASP A 191 1.43 6.93 0.65
C ASP A 191 2.54 5.87 0.51
N PRO A 192 3.75 6.25 0.03
CA PRO A 192 4.86 5.31 -0.13
C PRO A 192 5.38 4.75 1.19
N ALA A 193 5.29 5.51 2.29
CA ALA A 193 5.72 5.04 3.60
C ALA A 193 4.76 3.97 4.13
N GLU A 194 3.44 4.17 3.95
CA GLU A 194 2.42 3.16 4.25
C GLU A 194 2.68 1.87 3.48
N ALA A 195 2.89 1.98 2.15
CA ALA A 195 3.16 0.82 1.31
C ALA A 195 4.43 0.07 1.76
N ALA A 196 5.52 0.80 2.04
CA ALA A 196 6.79 0.21 2.45
C ALA A 196 6.72 -0.51 3.81
N LEU A 197 5.95 0.04 4.77
CA LEU A 197 5.80 -0.56 6.10
C LEU A 197 4.88 -1.78 6.12
N THR A 198 3.92 -1.83 5.17
CA THR A 198 2.84 -2.83 5.22
C THR A 198 3.07 -3.98 4.24
N ALA A 199 3.62 -3.72 3.06
CA ALA A 199 3.67 -4.69 1.98
C ALA A 199 4.95 -5.53 1.96
N ASP A 200 4.84 -6.78 1.50
CA ASP A 200 5.97 -7.64 1.19
C ASP A 200 6.55 -7.29 -0.20
N ARG A 201 5.71 -6.82 -1.12
CA ARG A 201 6.08 -6.30 -2.44
C ARG A 201 5.30 -5.03 -2.77
N MET A 202 5.89 -4.19 -3.61
CA MET A 202 5.25 -2.96 -4.08
C MET A 202 5.30 -2.89 -5.61
N ALA A 203 4.23 -2.38 -6.20
CA ALA A 203 4.14 -2.05 -7.62
C ALA A 203 3.86 -0.55 -7.79
N VAL A 204 4.62 0.12 -8.63
CA VAL A 204 4.42 1.54 -8.95
C VAL A 204 3.55 1.65 -10.20
N LEU A 205 2.35 2.19 -10.03
CA LEU A 205 1.36 2.39 -11.09
C LEU A 205 1.41 3.83 -11.60
N GLN A 206 1.74 4.02 -12.87
CA GLN A 206 1.76 5.30 -13.53
C GLN A 206 1.11 5.21 -14.92
N HIS A 207 0.22 6.15 -15.23
CA HIS A 207 -0.48 6.23 -16.52
C HIS A 207 -1.10 4.89 -16.97
N GLY A 208 -1.69 4.15 -16.02
CA GLY A 208 -2.34 2.85 -16.29
C GLY A 208 -1.38 1.68 -16.44
N ARG A 209 -0.06 1.86 -16.26
CA ARG A 209 0.95 0.80 -16.37
C ARG A 209 1.69 0.59 -15.06
N ILE A 210 2.04 -0.64 -14.76
CA ILE A 210 3.02 -0.94 -13.70
C ILE A 210 4.41 -0.73 -14.29
N ILE A 211 5.09 0.33 -13.83
CA ILE A 211 6.42 0.71 -14.30
C ILE A 211 7.55 0.04 -13.53
N GLN A 212 7.26 -0.41 -12.29
CA GLN A 212 8.22 -1.17 -11.47
C GLN A 212 7.45 -2.03 -10.44
N HIS A 213 7.93 -3.25 -10.19
CA HIS A 213 7.38 -4.16 -9.18
C HIS A 213 8.50 -4.94 -8.52
N ASP A 214 8.74 -4.71 -7.23
CA ASP A 214 9.79 -5.36 -6.46
C ASP A 214 9.50 -5.31 -4.95
N THR A 215 10.49 -5.71 -4.11
CA THR A 215 10.45 -5.45 -2.68
C THR A 215 10.55 -3.94 -2.40
N PRO A 216 9.98 -3.44 -1.29
CA PRO A 216 10.13 -2.03 -0.92
C PRO A 216 11.58 -1.56 -0.95
N GLU A 217 12.49 -2.33 -0.35
CA GLU A 217 13.92 -2.01 -0.30
C GLU A 217 14.52 -1.78 -1.70
N GLN A 218 14.23 -2.68 -2.66
CA GLN A 218 14.76 -2.56 -4.02
C GLN A 218 14.17 -1.35 -4.77
N LEU A 219 12.88 -1.07 -4.57
CA LEU A 219 12.22 0.08 -5.18
C LEU A 219 12.84 1.41 -4.71
N PHE A 220 13.06 1.57 -3.41
CA PHE A 220 13.68 2.78 -2.86
C PHE A 220 15.17 2.88 -3.20
N ARG A 221 15.86 1.75 -3.29
CA ARG A 221 17.29 1.74 -3.62
C ARG A 221 17.56 2.01 -5.08
N ARG A 222 16.71 1.50 -5.98
CA ARG A 222 16.91 1.58 -7.44
C ARG A 222 15.59 1.84 -8.19
N PRO A 223 15.01 3.05 -8.05
CA PRO A 223 13.86 3.42 -8.87
C PRO A 223 14.26 3.41 -10.37
N VAL A 224 13.38 2.88 -11.23
CA VAL A 224 13.67 2.72 -12.67
C VAL A 224 13.64 4.03 -13.44
N SER A 225 13.03 5.09 -12.90
CA SER A 225 12.87 6.38 -13.58
C SER A 225 12.63 7.50 -12.58
N GLU A 226 12.80 8.75 -13.04
CA GLU A 226 12.44 9.94 -12.24
C GLU A 226 11.02 9.90 -11.72
N PRO A 227 9.98 9.59 -12.54
CA PRO A 227 8.61 9.50 -12.03
C PRO A 227 8.42 8.41 -10.97
N ALA A 228 9.10 7.25 -11.11
CA ALA A 228 9.06 6.22 -10.07
C ALA A 228 9.69 6.71 -8.76
N ALA A 229 10.86 7.35 -8.83
CA ALA A 229 11.53 7.92 -7.66
C ALA A 229 10.67 8.98 -6.95
N ARG A 230 10.01 9.86 -7.71
CA ARG A 230 9.10 10.88 -7.16
C ARG A 230 7.85 10.27 -6.51
N LEU A 231 7.24 9.26 -7.13
CA LEU A 231 6.09 8.54 -6.55
C LEU A 231 6.46 7.80 -5.26
N LEU A 232 7.69 7.30 -5.18
CA LEU A 232 8.24 6.69 -3.96
C LEU A 232 8.60 7.72 -2.88
N GLY A 233 8.53 9.03 -3.17
CA GLY A 233 8.91 10.08 -2.23
C GLY A 233 10.43 10.18 -2.01
N CYS A 234 11.24 9.67 -2.94
CA CYS A 234 12.69 9.80 -2.87
C CYS A 234 13.11 11.28 -2.92
N VAL A 235 14.09 11.65 -2.10
CA VAL A 235 14.77 12.93 -2.15
C VAL A 235 15.97 12.83 -3.10
N ASN A 236 16.60 13.97 -3.46
CA ASN A 236 17.77 14.02 -4.35
C ASN A 236 17.51 13.46 -5.76
N VAL A 237 16.32 13.69 -6.28
CA VAL A 237 15.89 13.22 -7.61
C VAL A 237 16.00 14.34 -8.62
N SER A 238 16.77 14.12 -9.68
CA SER A 238 16.84 14.95 -10.89
C SER A 238 16.24 14.21 -12.09
N PRO A 239 16.04 14.87 -13.25
CA PRO A 239 15.59 14.16 -14.46
C PRO A 239 16.54 13.06 -14.93
N GLU A 240 17.82 13.17 -14.62
CA GLU A 240 18.88 12.29 -15.13
C GLU A 240 19.36 11.25 -14.13
N TYR A 241 19.15 11.48 -12.81
CA TYR A 241 19.67 10.63 -11.77
C TYR A 241 18.91 10.74 -10.44
N TYR A 242 19.11 9.74 -9.61
CA TYR A 242 18.75 9.72 -8.20
C TYR A 242 19.99 9.45 -7.36
N VAL A 243 20.26 10.29 -6.37
CA VAL A 243 21.32 10.09 -5.38
C VAL A 243 20.68 9.59 -4.08
N PRO A 244 20.82 8.30 -3.74
CA PRO A 244 20.33 7.81 -2.46
C PRO A 244 20.91 8.61 -1.30
N PRO A 245 20.13 8.99 -0.29
CA PRO A 245 20.64 9.76 0.84
C PRO A 245 21.81 9.11 1.57
N GLU A 246 21.84 7.79 1.62
CA GLU A 246 22.91 6.99 2.18
C GLU A 246 24.19 6.97 1.35
N ALA A 247 24.11 7.37 0.09
CA ALA A 247 25.28 7.57 -0.77
C ALA A 247 26.00 8.90 -0.48
N VAL A 248 25.39 9.80 0.32
CA VAL A 248 25.97 11.10 0.69
C VAL A 248 26.64 10.96 2.05
N LEU A 249 27.96 10.91 2.06
CA LEU A 249 28.78 10.72 3.26
C LEU A 249 29.36 12.06 3.72
N ILE A 250 29.03 12.45 4.96
CA ILE A 250 29.53 13.67 5.60
C ILE A 250 30.78 13.33 6.43
N GLY A 251 31.81 14.19 6.36
CA GLY A 251 33.05 14.01 7.11
C GLY A 251 34.04 13.03 6.48
N ASP A 252 33.71 12.45 5.34
CA ASP A 252 34.61 11.54 4.59
C ASP A 252 35.83 12.31 4.04
N GLU A 253 37.02 11.73 4.17
CA GLU A 253 38.28 12.34 3.70
C GLU A 253 38.31 12.55 2.19
N ARG A 254 37.61 11.73 1.41
CA ARG A 254 37.42 11.88 -0.04
C ARG A 254 36.51 13.04 -0.41
N GLY A 255 35.73 13.55 0.55
CA GLY A 255 34.76 14.60 0.35
C GLY A 255 35.39 15.96 0.06
N ILE A 256 34.64 16.82 -0.61
CA ILE A 256 34.97 18.19 -0.87
C ILE A 256 34.25 19.13 0.11
N PRO A 257 34.76 20.31 0.44
CA PRO A 257 34.03 21.29 1.23
C PRO A 257 32.77 21.76 0.47
N VAL A 258 31.62 21.71 1.12
CA VAL A 258 30.34 22.14 0.55
C VAL A 258 29.57 23.01 1.55
N PRO A 259 28.84 24.04 1.08
CA PRO A 259 27.94 24.81 1.94
C PRO A 259 26.77 23.97 2.45
N VAL A 260 26.41 24.14 3.72
CA VAL A 260 25.21 23.60 4.33
C VAL A 260 24.10 24.66 4.27
N ARG A 261 22.99 24.32 3.65
CA ARG A 261 21.82 25.19 3.50
C ARG A 261 20.88 25.10 4.69
N ALA A 262 20.75 23.90 5.27
CA ALA A 262 19.94 23.67 6.45
C ALA A 262 20.46 22.47 7.25
N CYS A 263 20.35 22.56 8.57
CA CYS A 263 20.64 21.47 9.52
C CYS A 263 19.50 21.43 10.52
N GLN A 264 18.62 20.43 10.42
CA GLN A 264 17.39 20.33 11.20
C GLN A 264 17.38 19.05 12.03
N LYS A 265 17.16 19.19 13.35
CA LYS A 265 17.05 18.05 14.23
C LYS A 265 15.74 17.29 13.96
N GLN A 266 15.84 15.99 13.83
CA GLN A 266 14.73 15.04 13.78
C GLN A 266 14.84 14.07 14.98
N PRO A 267 13.85 13.23 15.29
CA PRO A 267 13.86 12.42 16.50
C PRO A 267 15.13 11.58 16.72
N ALA A 268 15.72 11.02 15.69
CA ALA A 268 16.91 10.16 15.80
C ALA A 268 18.16 10.73 15.11
N LEU A 269 18.00 11.56 14.09
CA LEU A 269 19.08 12.03 13.22
C LEU A 269 18.91 13.52 12.91
N TRP A 270 19.92 14.10 12.31
CA TRP A 270 19.87 15.44 11.74
C TRP A 270 19.63 15.33 10.24
N ARG A 271 18.59 16.00 9.75
CA ARG A 271 18.37 16.21 8.32
C ARG A 271 19.25 17.36 7.86
N ILE A 272 20.16 17.07 6.96
CA ILE A 272 21.13 18.03 6.43
C ILE A 272 20.81 18.28 4.96
N VAL A 273 20.75 19.55 4.58
CA VAL A 273 20.61 19.99 3.19
C VAL A 273 21.90 20.70 2.82
N LEU A 274 22.60 20.20 1.84
CA LEU A 274 23.88 20.75 1.37
C LEU A 274 23.85 21.05 -0.12
N GLN A 275 24.73 21.96 -0.57
CA GLN A 275 24.86 22.35 -1.97
C GLN A 275 26.15 21.75 -2.55
N HIS A 276 25.98 20.66 -3.31
CA HIS A 276 27.13 19.99 -3.96
C HIS A 276 27.35 20.54 -5.38
N PRO A 277 28.59 20.86 -5.82
CA PRO A 277 28.83 21.46 -7.13
C PRO A 277 28.42 20.57 -8.31
N LYS A 278 28.53 19.25 -8.19
CA LYS A 278 28.16 18.29 -9.25
C LYS A 278 26.70 17.86 -9.17
N TRP A 279 26.15 17.68 -7.97
CA TRP A 279 24.87 17.04 -7.73
C TRP A 279 23.76 18.01 -7.31
N GLY A 280 24.05 19.31 -7.23
CA GLY A 280 23.08 20.31 -6.79
C GLY A 280 22.75 20.23 -5.30
N GLU A 281 21.50 20.51 -4.96
CA GLU A 281 21.01 20.38 -3.60
C GLU A 281 20.83 18.91 -3.24
N LEU A 282 21.46 18.48 -2.14
CA LEU A 282 21.38 17.11 -1.62
C LEU A 282 20.87 17.11 -0.18
N VAL A 283 20.00 16.18 0.11
CA VAL A 283 19.48 15.87 1.46
C VAL A 283 20.11 14.57 1.94
N CYS A 284 20.64 14.57 3.15
CA CYS A 284 21.13 13.37 3.81
C CYS A 284 20.80 13.41 5.32
N TRP A 285 21.00 12.29 5.99
CA TRP A 285 20.82 12.18 7.43
C TRP A 285 22.14 11.87 8.11
N HIS A 286 22.42 12.56 9.22
CA HIS A 286 23.65 12.40 9.97
C HIS A 286 23.38 12.33 11.49
N ALA A 287 24.24 11.62 12.24
CA ALA A 287 24.05 11.42 13.68
C ALA A 287 24.25 12.72 14.49
N GLN A 288 25.05 13.65 13.98
CA GLN A 288 25.42 14.90 14.64
C GLN A 288 25.10 16.11 13.76
N PRO A 289 24.88 17.30 14.34
CA PRO A 289 24.74 18.51 13.57
C PRO A 289 26.04 18.86 12.86
N VAL A 290 25.94 19.58 11.76
CA VAL A 290 27.08 20.14 11.02
C VAL A 290 26.99 21.65 11.01
N GLY A 291 28.16 22.32 10.87
CA GLY A 291 28.25 23.77 10.74
C GLY A 291 27.81 24.25 9.36
N ASP A 292 28.07 25.54 9.06
CA ASP A 292 27.71 26.20 7.79
C ASP A 292 28.40 25.58 6.56
N THR A 293 29.47 24.81 6.78
CA THR A 293 30.21 24.06 5.75
C THR A 293 30.57 22.68 6.31
N CYS A 294 30.55 21.65 5.44
CA CYS A 294 31.04 20.32 5.77
C CYS A 294 31.80 19.71 4.58
N ARG A 295 32.57 18.66 4.86
CA ARG A 295 33.07 17.79 3.78
C ARG A 295 32.02 16.79 3.41
N ALA A 296 31.67 16.70 2.12
CA ALA A 296 30.71 15.71 1.63
C ALA A 296 31.29 14.97 0.43
N TRP A 297 31.11 13.67 0.42
CA TRP A 297 31.43 12.78 -0.68
C TRP A 297 30.19 12.01 -1.10
N VAL A 298 30.02 11.85 -2.42
CA VAL A 298 28.91 11.05 -2.97
C VAL A 298 29.50 9.79 -3.57
N ASP A 299 29.05 8.65 -3.07
CA ASP A 299 29.39 7.36 -3.64
C ASP A 299 28.68 7.17 -4.99
N GLU A 300 29.40 7.48 -6.06
CA GLU A 300 28.86 7.42 -7.43
C GLU A 300 28.44 5.99 -7.85
N ALA A 301 28.97 4.96 -7.20
CA ALA A 301 28.56 3.59 -7.47
C ALA A 301 27.11 3.29 -7.02
N GLN A 302 26.59 4.07 -6.08
CA GLN A 302 25.21 3.98 -5.59
C GLN A 302 24.24 4.91 -6.34
N VAL A 303 24.74 5.84 -7.14
CA VAL A 303 23.90 6.77 -7.91
C VAL A 303 23.18 6.02 -9.02
N VAL A 304 21.85 6.14 -9.04
CA VAL A 304 21.00 5.57 -10.07
C VAL A 304 20.87 6.58 -11.21
N ARG A 305 21.31 6.22 -12.41
CA ARG A 305 21.12 7.02 -13.62
C ARG A 305 19.88 6.56 -14.35
N PHE A 306 19.01 7.49 -14.68
CA PHE A 306 17.84 7.21 -15.50
C PHE A 306 18.23 7.20 -16.98
N ALA A 307 17.58 6.30 -17.75
CA ALA A 307 17.80 6.16 -19.19
C ALA A 307 17.02 7.21 -19.98
#